data_e6eb11782ca497872a18899099ca00ca
#
_entry.id   e6eb11782ca497872a18899099ca00ca
#
_cell.length_a   1.000
_cell.length_b   1.000
_cell.length_c   1.000
_cell.angle_alpha   90.00
_cell.angle_beta   90.00
_cell.angle_gamma   90.00
#
_symmetry.space_group_name_H-M   'P 1'
#
loop_
_entity.id
_entity.type
_entity.pdbx_description
1 polymer ?
#
loop_
_entity_poly.entity_id
_entity_poly.type
_entity_poly.pdbx_seq_one_letter_code
_entity_poly.pdbx_strand_id
1 'polypeptide(L)'
;MEHRSYMRGGPGPSIVPVALLLLLLSPHSLGAGTSQLAEERDVEILRKLPHNSSSFTQGLEVQGKSIFESSGLYGHSRLSEIDSQNGEIIRQVSIDDSYFGEGITVKDQSIIMLTWREGLALEFDISNFSIIGNFSFEGEGWGLCYNGEHMVTSNGTSELSFRDPNSFETDFTLLVTWDGNPVSNLNELECVDDRIYANVWMEDTILEISSNSGIVKSYASPISISSTQGKGPEEVLNGIAFDQDSGGFWITGKNWTEMYLVNFTISEVKLSPDESSVFPALVAASGVTIASAILLFRVILKKKEPETPNFKDSHR
;
A
#
# COMPACT_ATOMS: atom_id res chain seq x y z
N MET A 1 -85.79 50.75 7.89
CA MET A 1 -86.74 50.22 8.84
C MET A 1 -86.59 48.73 8.92
N GLU A 2 -86.63 48.20 10.09
CA GLU A 2 -86.49 46.84 10.56
C GLU A 2 -85.04 46.30 10.78
N HIS A 3 -84.68 46.35 12.03
CA HIS A 3 -83.57 45.61 12.66
C HIS A 3 -83.93 44.14 12.79
N ARG A 4 -83.05 43.23 12.34
CA ARG A 4 -83.03 41.88 12.82
C ARG A 4 -81.69 41.55 13.43
N SER A 5 -81.69 41.35 14.73
CA SER A 5 -80.65 40.87 15.59
C SER A 5 -80.40 39.39 15.24
N TYR A 6 -79.11 39.05 14.98
CA TYR A 6 -78.67 37.65 14.91
C TYR A 6 -77.69 37.40 16.06
N MET A 7 -78.03 36.45 16.90
CA MET A 7 -77.23 36.00 18.01
C MET A 7 -76.01 35.21 17.50
N ARG A 8 -74.86 35.56 18.02
CA ARG A 8 -73.57 34.84 17.80
C ARG A 8 -73.54 33.65 18.73
N GLY A 9 -73.43 32.41 18.15
CA GLY A 9 -73.02 31.19 18.82
C GLY A 9 -71.46 31.21 18.96
N GLY A 10 -71.02 31.01 20.18
CA GLY A 10 -69.57 30.92 20.45
C GLY A 10 -68.97 29.61 19.98
N PRO A 11 -67.71 29.60 19.60
CA PRO A 11 -67.04 28.37 19.21
C PRO A 11 -66.73 27.48 20.41
N GLY A 12 -67.08 26.20 20.28
CA GLY A 12 -66.69 25.15 21.22
C GLY A 12 -65.19 24.85 21.23
N PRO A 13 -64.69 24.20 22.29
CA PRO A 13 -63.24 23.96 22.44
C PRO A 13 -62.72 23.00 21.36
N SER A 14 -61.80 23.48 20.55
CA SER A 14 -61.06 22.67 19.60
C SER A 14 -60.01 21.86 20.34
N ILE A 15 -60.14 20.55 20.28
CA ILE A 15 -59.13 19.57 20.75
C ILE A 15 -58.04 19.54 19.69
N VAL A 16 -56.85 20.10 20.01
CA VAL A 16 -55.65 19.98 19.19
C VAL A 16 -55.03 18.61 19.50
N PRO A 17 -54.85 17.71 18.53
CA PRO A 17 -54.10 16.51 18.77
C PRO A 17 -52.61 16.86 18.92
N VAL A 18 -52.02 16.58 20.08
CA VAL A 18 -50.59 16.63 20.28
C VAL A 18 -50.01 15.45 19.51
N ALA A 19 -49.51 15.71 18.31
CA ALA A 19 -48.68 14.77 17.57
C ALA A 19 -47.32 14.64 18.30
N LEU A 20 -47.11 13.53 18.98
CA LEU A 20 -45.86 13.15 19.59
C LEU A 20 -44.85 12.84 18.47
N LEU A 21 -44.03 13.81 18.11
CA LEU A 21 -42.93 13.67 17.16
C LEU A 21 -41.84 12.85 17.82
N LEU A 22 -41.88 11.53 17.66
CA LEU A 22 -40.77 10.63 17.98
C LEU A 22 -39.61 10.91 16.99
N LEU A 23 -38.70 11.79 17.36
CA LEU A 23 -37.38 11.91 16.73
C LEU A 23 -36.65 10.59 16.95
N LEU A 24 -36.70 9.71 15.94
CA LEU A 24 -35.77 8.59 15.82
C LEU A 24 -34.38 9.18 15.62
N LEU A 25 -33.65 9.37 16.71
CA LEU A 25 -32.20 9.53 16.70
C LEU A 25 -31.63 8.22 16.17
N SER A 26 -31.45 8.14 14.85
CA SER A 26 -30.59 7.12 14.27
C SER A 26 -29.20 7.34 14.87
N PRO A 27 -28.59 6.35 15.52
CA PRO A 27 -27.20 6.46 15.89
C PRO A 27 -26.43 6.55 14.55
N HIS A 28 -25.97 7.75 14.22
CA HIS A 28 -24.90 7.88 13.27
C HIS A 28 -23.73 7.14 13.91
N SER A 29 -23.48 5.91 13.49
CA SER A 29 -22.21 5.28 13.73
C SER A 29 -21.18 6.18 13.03
N LEU A 30 -20.53 7.04 13.82
CA LEU A 30 -19.21 7.50 13.47
C LEU A 30 -18.41 6.20 13.27
N GLY A 31 -18.28 5.78 12.03
CA GLY A 31 -17.28 4.80 11.66
C GLY A 31 -15.95 5.41 12.05
N ALA A 32 -15.49 5.12 13.26
CA ALA A 32 -14.07 5.20 13.56
C ALA A 32 -13.45 4.26 12.53
N GLY A 33 -12.91 4.84 11.44
CA GLY A 33 -12.06 4.11 10.54
C GLY A 33 -10.96 3.55 11.43
N THR A 34 -11.01 2.27 11.71
CA THR A 34 -9.85 1.56 12.27
C THR A 34 -8.76 1.80 11.24
N SER A 35 -7.77 2.64 11.57
CA SER A 35 -6.56 2.73 10.76
C SER A 35 -6.01 1.31 10.76
N GLN A 36 -6.16 0.64 9.62
CA GLN A 36 -5.58 -0.68 9.46
C GLN A 36 -4.08 -0.47 9.49
N LEU A 37 -3.42 -1.03 10.49
CA LEU A 37 -1.96 -1.03 10.58
C LEU A 37 -1.39 -1.72 9.34
N ALA A 38 -0.20 -1.29 8.92
CA ALA A 38 0.48 -1.92 7.82
C ALA A 38 0.80 -3.40 8.15
N GLU A 39 0.54 -4.29 7.21
CA GLU A 39 0.76 -5.73 7.39
C GLU A 39 2.23 -6.09 7.13
N GLU A 40 2.83 -6.86 8.02
CA GLU A 40 4.12 -7.48 7.75
C GLU A 40 3.96 -8.63 6.75
N ARG A 41 4.89 -8.71 5.77
CA ARG A 41 4.97 -9.76 4.78
C ARG A 41 6.22 -10.59 4.99
N ASP A 42 6.08 -11.91 4.91
CA ASP A 42 7.22 -12.81 4.83
C ASP A 42 7.86 -12.74 3.44
N VAL A 43 9.18 -12.94 3.37
CA VAL A 43 9.94 -12.96 2.13
C VAL A 43 10.29 -14.40 1.78
N GLU A 44 9.66 -14.93 0.73
CA GLU A 44 9.94 -16.25 0.18
C GLU A 44 10.90 -16.13 -1.00
N ILE A 45 12.05 -16.79 -0.93
CA ILE A 45 13.01 -16.81 -2.03
C ILE A 45 12.58 -17.88 -3.05
N LEU A 46 12.22 -17.43 -4.25
CA LEU A 46 11.86 -18.30 -5.37
C LEU A 46 13.10 -18.72 -6.17
N ARG A 47 14.08 -17.80 -6.33
CA ARG A 47 15.26 -18.00 -7.16
C ARG A 47 16.39 -17.05 -6.77
N LYS A 48 17.62 -17.42 -7.13
CA LYS A 48 18.82 -16.60 -7.00
C LYS A 48 19.56 -16.53 -8.32
N LEU A 49 20.18 -15.40 -8.60
CA LEU A 49 21.09 -15.18 -9.70
C LEU A 49 22.38 -14.53 -9.21
N PRO A 50 23.52 -14.78 -9.87
CA PRO A 50 24.71 -13.99 -9.63
C PRO A 50 24.44 -12.52 -9.97
N HIS A 51 25.07 -11.63 -9.21
CA HIS A 51 25.02 -10.20 -9.42
C HIS A 51 26.44 -9.63 -9.41
N ASN A 52 26.65 -8.59 -10.19
CA ASN A 52 27.97 -7.95 -10.30
C ASN A 52 28.27 -7.11 -9.04
N SER A 53 29.16 -7.60 -8.19
CA SER A 53 29.55 -6.92 -6.95
C SER A 53 30.22 -5.54 -7.12
N SER A 54 30.47 -5.09 -8.35
CA SER A 54 30.85 -3.71 -8.64
C SER A 54 29.66 -2.81 -8.99
N SER A 55 28.43 -3.34 -9.00
CA SER A 55 27.23 -2.56 -9.22
C SER A 55 26.79 -1.88 -7.93
N PHE A 56 26.91 -0.57 -7.89
CA PHE A 56 26.32 0.26 -6.85
C PHE A 56 24.86 0.56 -7.27
N THR A 57 24.01 -0.47 -7.15
CA THR A 57 22.65 -0.48 -7.69
C THR A 57 21.82 0.67 -7.17
N GLN A 58 21.20 1.42 -8.11
CA GLN A 58 20.34 2.56 -7.81
C GLN A 58 18.93 2.42 -8.40
N GLY A 59 18.79 1.64 -9.46
CA GLY A 59 17.50 1.35 -10.06
C GLY A 59 17.50 -0.03 -10.71
N LEU A 60 16.34 -0.68 -10.69
CA LEU A 60 16.10 -2.00 -11.28
C LEU A 60 14.76 -1.97 -12.01
N GLU A 61 14.69 -2.62 -13.17
CA GLU A 61 13.47 -2.71 -13.96
C GLU A 61 13.44 -4.03 -14.74
N VAL A 62 12.29 -4.68 -14.86
CA VAL A 62 12.13 -5.93 -15.60
C VAL A 62 11.27 -5.70 -16.83
N GLN A 63 11.79 -6.11 -18.00
CA GLN A 63 10.98 -6.19 -19.21
C GLN A 63 11.22 -7.53 -19.92
N GLY A 64 10.25 -8.39 -19.91
CA GLY A 64 10.32 -9.73 -20.50
C GLY A 64 11.43 -10.56 -19.85
N LYS A 65 12.48 -10.91 -20.60
CA LYS A 65 13.60 -11.71 -20.08
C LYS A 65 14.82 -10.87 -19.69
N SER A 66 14.71 -9.58 -19.73
CA SER A 66 15.78 -8.65 -19.40
C SER A 66 15.51 -7.96 -18.07
N ILE A 67 16.55 -7.89 -17.25
CA ILE A 67 16.60 -7.03 -16.07
C ILE A 67 17.50 -5.85 -16.46
N PHE A 68 16.97 -4.63 -16.42
CA PHE A 68 17.75 -3.42 -16.55
C PHE A 68 18.20 -2.93 -15.19
N GLU A 69 19.44 -2.50 -15.10
CA GLU A 69 20.04 -2.00 -13.86
C GLU A 69 20.79 -0.70 -14.13
N SER A 70 20.50 0.33 -13.34
CA SER A 70 21.38 1.48 -13.18
C SER A 70 22.31 1.28 -11.99
N SER A 71 23.57 1.62 -12.19
CA SER A 71 24.57 1.65 -11.14
C SER A 71 25.11 3.07 -10.99
N GLY A 72 25.15 3.58 -9.77
CA GLY A 72 25.66 4.91 -9.44
C GLY A 72 27.20 4.96 -9.31
N LEU A 73 27.68 6.03 -8.75
CA LEU A 73 29.03 6.50 -8.51
C LEU A 73 29.62 7.31 -9.68
N TYR A 74 30.02 8.56 -9.36
CA TYR A 74 30.70 9.44 -10.34
C TYR A 74 31.92 8.74 -10.98
N GLY A 75 32.00 8.81 -12.31
CA GLY A 75 33.02 8.13 -13.10
C GLY A 75 32.85 6.62 -13.27
N HIS A 76 31.79 6.05 -12.66
CA HIS A 76 31.51 4.60 -12.71
C HIS A 76 30.04 4.28 -13.00
N SER A 77 29.19 5.30 -13.14
CA SER A 77 27.77 5.11 -13.40
C SER A 77 27.51 4.48 -14.75
N ARG A 78 26.56 3.54 -14.81
CA ARG A 78 26.28 2.77 -16.03
C ARG A 78 24.84 2.26 -16.05
N LEU A 79 24.37 1.96 -17.25
CA LEU A 79 23.15 1.21 -17.54
C LEU A 79 23.53 -0.17 -18.05
N SER A 80 22.97 -1.21 -17.47
CA SER A 80 23.22 -2.61 -17.84
C SER A 80 21.91 -3.32 -18.20
N GLU A 81 21.97 -4.26 -19.15
CA GLU A 81 20.95 -5.26 -19.40
C GLU A 81 21.49 -6.62 -18.98
N ILE A 82 20.72 -7.32 -18.14
CA ILE A 82 21.09 -8.58 -17.52
C ILE A 82 20.07 -9.63 -17.95
N ASP A 83 20.54 -10.81 -18.34
CA ASP A 83 19.68 -11.96 -18.64
C ASP A 83 19.03 -12.47 -17.34
N SER A 84 17.70 -12.38 -17.26
CA SER A 84 16.94 -12.85 -16.10
C SER A 84 16.99 -14.37 -15.90
N GLN A 85 17.57 -15.13 -16.83
CA GLN A 85 17.71 -16.59 -16.71
C GLN A 85 18.98 -17.02 -16.00
N ASN A 86 20.09 -16.30 -16.20
CA ASN A 86 21.40 -16.71 -15.69
C ASN A 86 22.18 -15.59 -14.96
N GLY A 87 21.72 -14.33 -15.00
CA GLY A 87 22.38 -13.18 -14.38
C GLY A 87 23.59 -12.65 -15.17
N GLU A 88 23.78 -13.11 -16.41
CA GLU A 88 24.86 -12.60 -17.28
C GLU A 88 24.52 -11.22 -17.84
N ILE A 89 25.52 -10.33 -17.86
CA ILE A 89 25.37 -9.01 -18.50
C ILE A 89 25.35 -9.22 -20.02
N ILE A 90 24.22 -8.92 -20.65
CA ILE A 90 24.05 -8.98 -22.11
C ILE A 90 24.78 -7.80 -22.75
N ARG A 91 24.62 -6.61 -22.18
CA ARG A 91 25.29 -5.37 -22.60
C ARG A 91 25.27 -4.34 -21.49
N GLN A 92 26.15 -3.36 -21.59
CA GLN A 92 26.18 -2.21 -20.70
C GLN A 92 26.74 -0.99 -21.42
N VAL A 93 26.41 0.20 -20.94
CA VAL A 93 26.97 1.47 -21.36
C VAL A 93 27.32 2.31 -20.12
N SER A 94 28.50 2.93 -20.13
CA SER A 94 28.83 3.96 -19.14
C SER A 94 28.16 5.28 -19.52
N ILE A 95 27.70 6.03 -18.52
CA ILE A 95 27.26 7.40 -18.72
C ILE A 95 28.43 8.37 -18.44
N ASP A 96 28.22 9.66 -18.73
CA ASP A 96 29.26 10.67 -18.50
C ASP A 96 29.73 10.66 -17.05
N ASP A 97 31.04 10.80 -16.84
CA ASP A 97 31.70 10.74 -15.51
C ASP A 97 31.20 11.80 -14.53
N SER A 98 30.58 12.89 -15.06
CA SER A 98 29.98 13.96 -14.28
C SER A 98 28.59 13.61 -13.71
N TYR A 99 28.00 12.51 -14.12
CA TYR A 99 26.68 12.09 -13.69
C TYR A 99 26.75 10.94 -12.68
N PHE A 100 25.93 11.03 -11.65
CA PHE A 100 25.65 9.91 -10.77
C PHE A 100 24.30 9.33 -11.18
N GLY A 101 24.30 8.13 -11.81
CA GLY A 101 23.08 7.44 -12.24
C GLY A 101 22.27 6.95 -11.04
N GLU A 102 20.97 7.16 -11.07
CA GLU A 102 20.01 6.83 -10.02
C GLU A 102 18.88 5.93 -10.58
N GLY A 103 17.68 5.97 -10.02
CA GLY A 103 16.55 5.15 -10.39
C GLY A 103 16.24 5.14 -11.87
N ILE A 104 15.77 4.00 -12.38
CA ILE A 104 15.36 3.83 -13.78
C ILE A 104 13.94 3.32 -13.89
N THR A 105 13.33 3.54 -15.04
CA THR A 105 12.10 2.85 -15.47
C THR A 105 12.03 2.74 -16.98
N VAL A 106 11.25 1.78 -17.47
CA VAL A 106 10.96 1.62 -18.89
C VAL A 106 9.62 2.29 -19.22
N LYS A 107 9.65 3.13 -20.27
CA LYS A 107 8.45 3.69 -20.90
C LYS A 107 8.52 3.45 -22.42
N ASP A 108 7.57 2.70 -22.94
CA ASP A 108 7.50 2.36 -24.37
C ASP A 108 8.78 1.68 -24.88
N GLN A 109 9.58 2.39 -25.67
CA GLN A 109 10.87 1.94 -26.22
C GLN A 109 12.06 2.71 -25.62
N SER A 110 11.85 3.37 -24.49
CA SER A 110 12.85 4.17 -23.80
C SER A 110 13.08 3.68 -22.37
N ILE A 111 14.31 3.81 -21.91
CA ILE A 111 14.67 3.73 -20.49
C ILE A 111 14.97 5.14 -20.02
N ILE A 112 14.28 5.56 -18.96
CA ILE A 112 14.53 6.84 -18.31
C ILE A 112 15.39 6.57 -17.07
N MET A 113 16.50 7.30 -16.92
CA MET A 113 17.42 7.21 -15.78
C MET A 113 17.55 8.57 -15.12
N LEU A 114 17.28 8.65 -13.83
CA LEU A 114 17.54 9.84 -13.03
C LEU A 114 19.05 10.04 -12.81
N THR A 115 19.44 11.27 -12.57
CA THR A 115 20.72 11.62 -11.98
C THR A 115 20.52 12.15 -10.55
N TRP A 116 21.51 11.97 -9.67
CA TRP A 116 21.37 12.35 -8.27
C TRP A 116 21.14 13.85 -8.07
N ARG A 117 22.11 14.66 -8.47
CA ARG A 117 22.14 16.12 -8.20
C ARG A 117 22.21 17.00 -9.44
N GLU A 118 22.35 16.38 -10.59
CA GLU A 118 22.53 17.10 -11.85
C GLU A 118 21.19 17.63 -12.39
N GLY A 119 20.05 17.22 -11.77
CA GLY A 119 18.71 17.68 -12.17
C GLY A 119 18.32 17.23 -13.58
N LEU A 120 18.82 16.07 -14.02
CA LEU A 120 18.58 15.51 -15.33
C LEU A 120 17.98 14.11 -15.21
N ALA A 121 17.01 13.80 -16.07
CA ALA A 121 16.58 12.46 -16.38
C ALA A 121 17.01 12.15 -17.81
N LEU A 122 17.91 11.19 -17.97
CA LEU A 122 18.43 10.79 -19.29
C LEU A 122 17.48 9.79 -19.93
N GLU A 123 17.20 9.98 -21.21
CA GLU A 123 16.37 9.06 -21.99
C GLU A 123 17.24 8.24 -22.94
N PHE A 124 17.20 6.92 -22.80
CA PHE A 124 17.93 5.96 -23.62
C PHE A 124 16.99 5.20 -24.54
N ASP A 125 17.40 4.99 -25.80
CA ASP A 125 16.78 3.99 -26.67
C ASP A 125 17.03 2.58 -26.09
N ILE A 126 15.96 1.86 -25.77
CA ILE A 126 16.06 0.54 -25.14
C ILE A 126 16.78 -0.49 -26.01
N SER A 127 16.80 -0.32 -27.34
CA SER A 127 17.37 -1.30 -28.28
C SER A 127 18.90 -1.26 -28.33
N ASN A 128 19.51 -0.10 -28.05
CA ASN A 128 20.94 0.11 -28.26
C ASN A 128 21.65 0.94 -27.17
N PHE A 129 20.89 1.45 -26.18
CA PHE A 129 21.36 2.32 -25.11
C PHE A 129 21.96 3.66 -25.56
N SER A 130 21.65 4.13 -26.75
CA SER A 130 22.00 5.50 -27.13
C SER A 130 21.11 6.49 -26.39
N ILE A 131 21.69 7.59 -25.91
CA ILE A 131 20.93 8.70 -25.33
C ILE A 131 20.20 9.41 -26.49
N ILE A 132 18.87 9.47 -26.40
CA ILE A 132 17.98 10.07 -27.41
C ILE A 132 17.33 11.37 -26.93
N GLY A 133 17.40 11.64 -25.61
CA GLY A 133 16.83 12.84 -25.01
C GLY A 133 17.22 12.99 -23.54
N ASN A 134 16.73 14.03 -22.94
CA ASN A 134 16.76 14.24 -21.50
C ASN A 134 15.64 15.20 -21.08
N PHE A 135 15.29 15.14 -19.80
CA PHE A 135 14.40 16.06 -19.14
C PHE A 135 15.17 16.76 -18.01
N SER A 136 14.76 17.98 -17.68
CA SER A 136 15.30 18.68 -16.52
C SER A 136 14.28 18.66 -15.39
N PHE A 137 14.75 18.49 -14.15
CA PHE A 137 13.93 18.59 -12.96
C PHE A 137 14.69 19.26 -11.81
N GLU A 138 13.97 19.76 -10.80
CA GLU A 138 14.57 20.38 -9.63
C GLU A 138 14.73 19.36 -8.49
N GLY A 139 15.81 19.51 -7.72
CA GLY A 139 16.11 18.69 -6.54
C GLY A 139 16.98 17.48 -6.85
N GLU A 140 17.02 16.54 -5.92
CA GLU A 140 17.74 15.27 -6.06
C GLU A 140 16.80 14.23 -6.70
N GLY A 141 17.33 13.37 -7.59
CA GLY A 141 16.66 12.20 -8.09
C GLY A 141 17.20 10.95 -7.39
N TRP A 142 16.30 10.09 -6.86
CA TRP A 142 16.67 8.82 -6.23
C TRP A 142 16.00 7.65 -6.96
N GLY A 143 14.79 7.24 -6.58
CA GLY A 143 14.04 6.18 -7.26
C GLY A 143 13.11 6.70 -8.35
N LEU A 144 12.76 5.83 -9.28
CA LEU A 144 11.87 6.13 -10.40
C LEU A 144 11.08 4.90 -10.80
N CYS A 145 9.77 5.02 -10.94
CA CYS A 145 8.94 4.03 -11.64
C CYS A 145 7.88 4.70 -12.53
N TYR A 146 7.34 3.98 -13.51
CA TYR A 146 6.27 4.44 -14.37
C TYR A 146 4.99 3.63 -14.10
N ASN A 147 3.90 4.31 -13.69
CA ASN A 147 2.65 3.65 -13.34
C ASN A 147 1.65 3.56 -14.50
N GLY A 148 2.09 3.86 -15.74
CA GLY A 148 1.24 3.90 -16.93
C GLY A 148 0.64 5.28 -17.22
N GLU A 149 0.66 6.20 -16.27
CA GLU A 149 0.15 7.57 -16.38
C GLU A 149 1.21 8.61 -16.02
N HIS A 150 1.94 8.41 -14.91
CA HIS A 150 2.94 9.33 -14.40
C HIS A 150 4.28 8.63 -14.19
N MET A 151 5.35 9.39 -14.34
CA MET A 151 6.65 9.06 -13.76
C MET A 151 6.61 9.38 -12.27
N VAL A 152 6.79 8.39 -11.41
CA VAL A 152 6.81 8.56 -9.96
C VAL A 152 8.26 8.60 -9.49
N THR A 153 8.66 9.68 -8.81
CA THR A 153 10.04 9.86 -8.35
C THR A 153 10.12 10.03 -6.85
N SER A 154 11.15 9.48 -6.23
CA SER A 154 11.59 9.75 -4.86
C SER A 154 12.82 10.66 -4.83
N ASN A 155 13.09 11.26 -3.67
CA ASN A 155 14.26 12.13 -3.43
C ASN A 155 14.78 12.04 -1.98
N GLY A 156 14.50 10.93 -1.31
CA GLY A 156 14.87 10.72 0.09
C GLY A 156 13.98 11.39 1.13
N THR A 157 12.99 12.19 0.70
CA THR A 157 11.97 12.75 1.61
C THR A 157 10.82 11.75 1.82
N SER A 158 9.79 12.17 2.53
CA SER A 158 8.54 11.41 2.67
C SER A 158 7.52 11.71 1.57
N GLU A 159 7.87 12.49 0.56
CA GLU A 159 7.00 12.81 -0.57
C GLU A 159 7.47 12.13 -1.84
N LEU A 160 6.53 11.54 -2.58
CA LEU A 160 6.73 11.06 -3.94
C LEU A 160 6.17 12.10 -4.91
N SER A 161 6.93 12.44 -5.96
CA SER A 161 6.47 13.35 -7.02
C SER A 161 5.92 12.56 -8.20
N PHE A 162 4.70 12.89 -8.60
CA PHE A 162 4.06 12.36 -9.80
C PHE A 162 4.25 13.37 -10.92
N ARG A 163 4.91 12.95 -11.99
CA ARG A 163 5.37 13.82 -13.07
C ARG A 163 4.73 13.42 -14.40
N ASP A 164 4.41 14.40 -15.21
CA ASP A 164 4.00 14.17 -16.59
C ASP A 164 5.09 13.42 -17.38
N PRO A 165 4.77 12.31 -18.02
CA PRO A 165 5.78 11.44 -18.65
C PRO A 165 6.40 12.01 -19.93
N ASN A 166 5.95 13.15 -20.43
CA ASN A 166 6.47 13.77 -21.64
C ASN A 166 7.23 15.08 -21.39
N SER A 167 6.84 15.83 -20.36
CA SER A 167 7.52 17.06 -19.95
C SER A 167 8.40 16.90 -18.72
N PHE A 168 8.15 15.86 -17.91
CA PHE A 168 8.77 15.61 -16.60
C PHE A 168 8.45 16.68 -15.55
N GLU A 169 7.50 17.57 -15.84
CA GLU A 169 6.98 18.52 -14.86
C GLU A 169 6.21 17.81 -13.77
N THR A 170 6.28 18.32 -12.54
CA THR A 170 5.53 17.73 -11.42
C THR A 170 4.07 18.14 -11.47
N ASP A 171 3.16 17.19 -11.63
CA ASP A 171 1.71 17.43 -11.58
C ASP A 171 1.23 17.56 -10.13
N PHE A 172 1.67 16.67 -9.26
CA PHE A 172 1.36 16.69 -7.83
C PHE A 172 2.39 15.90 -7.01
N THR A 173 2.33 16.03 -5.69
CA THR A 173 3.11 15.24 -4.74
C THR A 173 2.19 14.42 -3.85
N LEU A 174 2.68 13.29 -3.34
CA LEU A 174 1.97 12.38 -2.45
C LEU A 174 2.81 12.13 -1.20
N LEU A 175 2.28 12.54 -0.04
CA LEU A 175 2.91 12.25 1.25
C LEU A 175 2.76 10.77 1.60
N VAL A 176 3.86 10.09 1.85
CA VAL A 176 3.89 8.69 2.30
C VAL A 176 3.85 8.64 3.82
N THR A 177 2.91 7.84 4.35
CA THR A 177 2.75 7.66 5.80
C THR A 177 2.66 6.18 6.17
N TRP A 178 3.34 5.82 7.25
CA TRP A 178 3.27 4.50 7.90
C TRP A 178 2.65 4.67 9.28
N ASP A 179 1.52 4.04 9.51
CA ASP A 179 0.73 4.16 10.75
C ASP A 179 0.51 5.62 11.18
N GLY A 180 0.26 6.49 10.18
CA GLY A 180 -0.01 7.92 10.36
C GLY A 180 1.22 8.81 10.49
N ASN A 181 2.44 8.27 10.45
CA ASN A 181 3.68 9.05 10.52
C ASN A 181 4.34 9.14 9.14
N PRO A 182 4.89 10.30 8.74
CA PRO A 182 5.66 10.41 7.50
C PRO A 182 6.88 9.48 7.49
N VAL A 183 7.15 8.86 6.33
CA VAL A 183 8.31 7.96 6.12
C VAL A 183 9.31 8.63 5.20
N SER A 184 10.49 8.95 5.71
CA SER A 184 11.60 9.49 4.93
C SER A 184 12.52 8.39 4.39
N ASN A 185 13.53 8.80 3.63
CA ASN A 185 14.51 7.92 2.99
C ASN A 185 13.91 6.99 1.94
N LEU A 186 12.76 7.36 1.35
CA LEU A 186 12.23 6.65 0.20
C LEU A 186 13.25 6.71 -0.93
N ASN A 187 13.63 5.53 -1.43
CA ASN A 187 14.70 5.41 -2.42
C ASN A 187 14.16 4.74 -3.68
N GLU A 188 14.72 3.63 -4.09
CA GLU A 188 14.36 2.95 -5.32
C GLU A 188 12.90 2.48 -5.31
N LEU A 189 12.23 2.59 -6.46
CA LEU A 189 10.78 2.46 -6.61
C LEU A 189 10.41 1.46 -7.71
N GLU A 190 9.34 0.69 -7.47
CA GLU A 190 8.66 -0.11 -8.48
C GLU A 190 7.16 0.14 -8.45
N CYS A 191 6.54 0.38 -9.61
CA CYS A 191 5.11 0.65 -9.76
C CYS A 191 4.37 -0.58 -10.29
N VAL A 192 3.44 -1.15 -9.49
CA VAL A 192 2.60 -2.29 -9.89
C VAL A 192 1.14 -1.97 -9.63
N ASP A 193 0.34 -1.87 -10.66
CA ASP A 193 -1.08 -1.50 -10.59
C ASP A 193 -1.31 -0.21 -9.77
N ASP A 194 -2.08 -0.28 -8.67
CA ASP A 194 -2.35 0.82 -7.75
C ASP A 194 -1.39 0.85 -6.54
N ARG A 195 -0.22 0.21 -6.66
CA ARG A 195 0.81 0.11 -5.62
C ARG A 195 2.14 0.68 -6.10
N ILE A 196 2.86 1.24 -5.14
CA ILE A 196 4.26 1.63 -5.28
C ILE A 196 5.03 0.85 -4.24
N TYR A 197 6.02 0.09 -4.68
CA TYR A 197 6.98 -0.57 -3.79
C TYR A 197 8.19 0.34 -3.67
N ALA A 198 8.70 0.52 -2.46
CA ALA A 198 9.81 1.44 -2.19
C ALA A 198 10.84 0.81 -1.25
N ASN A 199 12.12 0.88 -1.62
CA ASN A 199 13.19 0.67 -0.67
C ASN A 199 13.30 1.88 0.28
N VAL A 200 13.57 1.62 1.57
CA VAL A 200 13.91 2.66 2.54
C VAL A 200 15.41 2.65 2.73
N TRP A 201 16.08 3.73 2.30
CA TRP A 201 17.55 3.80 2.35
C TRP A 201 18.09 3.64 3.77
N MET A 202 19.15 2.85 3.92
CA MET A 202 19.80 2.42 5.17
C MET A 202 18.95 1.46 6.02
N GLU A 203 17.85 0.96 5.50
CA GLU A 203 17.01 -0.04 6.18
C GLU A 203 16.83 -1.28 5.30
N ASP A 204 16.68 -2.44 5.95
CA ASP A 204 16.30 -3.69 5.27
C ASP A 204 14.78 -3.76 5.13
N THR A 205 14.18 -2.75 4.51
CA THR A 205 12.73 -2.58 4.44
C THR A 205 12.27 -2.22 3.02
N ILE A 206 11.27 -2.94 2.55
CA ILE A 206 10.51 -2.65 1.34
C ILE A 206 9.08 -2.35 1.76
N LEU A 207 8.57 -1.18 1.37
CA LEU A 207 7.20 -0.74 1.64
C LEU A 207 6.30 -1.02 0.44
N GLU A 208 5.08 -1.45 0.67
CA GLU A 208 3.97 -1.44 -0.28
C GLU A 208 3.07 -0.24 0.04
N ILE A 209 3.04 0.73 -0.85
CA ILE A 209 2.38 2.03 -0.67
C ILE A 209 1.20 2.11 -1.63
N SER A 210 0.04 2.55 -1.16
CA SER A 210 -1.08 2.89 -2.04
C SER A 210 -0.76 4.14 -2.86
N SER A 211 -0.75 4.03 -4.20
CA SER A 211 -0.51 5.17 -5.10
C SER A 211 -1.57 6.27 -5.01
N ASN A 212 -2.78 5.92 -4.53
CA ASN A 212 -3.89 6.86 -4.39
C ASN A 212 -3.88 7.68 -3.09
N SER A 213 -3.25 7.17 -2.02
CA SER A 213 -3.36 7.77 -0.68
C SER A 213 -2.03 7.98 0.04
N GLY A 214 -0.92 7.43 -0.47
CA GLY A 214 0.38 7.45 0.21
C GLY A 214 0.45 6.61 1.48
N ILE A 215 -0.60 5.86 1.81
CA ILE A 215 -0.62 5.03 3.02
C ILE A 215 0.13 3.72 2.74
N VAL A 216 1.10 3.40 3.60
CA VAL A 216 1.77 2.09 3.61
C VAL A 216 0.73 1.03 3.98
N LYS A 217 0.56 0.04 3.10
CA LYS A 217 -0.39 -1.07 3.25
C LYS A 217 0.26 -2.29 3.86
N SER A 218 1.46 -2.57 3.43
CA SER A 218 2.28 -3.66 3.96
C SER A 218 3.76 -3.31 3.86
N TYR A 219 4.59 -4.08 4.54
CA TYR A 219 6.04 -3.99 4.45
C TYR A 219 6.66 -5.38 4.52
N ALA A 220 7.83 -5.53 3.92
CA ALA A 220 8.63 -6.74 3.99
C ALA A 220 10.03 -6.39 4.45
N SER A 221 10.64 -7.28 5.26
CA SER A 221 12.01 -7.10 5.74
C SER A 221 12.88 -8.30 5.31
N PRO A 222 13.60 -8.20 4.17
CA PRO A 222 14.47 -9.27 3.69
C PRO A 222 15.81 -9.36 4.44
N ILE A 223 15.82 -9.13 5.76
CA ILE A 223 17.02 -9.13 6.59
C ILE A 223 17.80 -10.45 6.54
N SER A 224 17.12 -11.58 6.33
CA SER A 224 17.75 -12.89 6.16
C SER A 224 18.60 -12.96 4.88
N ILE A 225 18.26 -12.14 3.88
CA ILE A 225 19.00 -11.99 2.62
C ILE A 225 20.11 -10.97 2.80
N SER A 226 19.77 -9.74 3.21
CA SER A 226 20.73 -8.61 3.31
C SER A 226 21.90 -8.92 4.25
N SER A 227 21.64 -9.61 5.36
CA SER A 227 22.68 -10.02 6.30
C SER A 227 23.74 -10.95 5.70
N THR A 228 23.46 -11.60 4.57
CA THR A 228 24.43 -12.48 3.86
C THR A 228 25.19 -11.75 2.77
N GLN A 229 24.79 -10.52 2.39
CA GLN A 229 25.28 -9.81 1.23
C GLN A 229 26.20 -8.64 1.63
N GLY A 230 25.70 -7.47 1.78
CA GLY A 230 26.47 -6.26 1.99
C GLY A 230 27.35 -6.31 3.26
N LYS A 231 28.60 -5.86 3.15
CA LYS A 231 29.58 -5.83 4.27
C LYS A 231 30.04 -4.42 4.60
N GLY A 232 29.84 -3.49 3.68
CA GLY A 232 30.16 -2.07 3.86
C GLY A 232 28.95 -1.25 4.31
N PRO A 233 29.18 -0.05 4.86
CA PRO A 233 28.09 0.80 5.36
C PRO A 233 27.14 1.28 4.28
N GLU A 234 27.57 1.30 3.02
CA GLU A 234 26.76 1.70 1.85
C GLU A 234 26.23 0.49 1.04
N GLU A 235 26.58 -0.74 1.45
CA GLU A 235 26.21 -1.97 0.74
C GLU A 235 24.86 -2.47 1.21
N VAL A 236 23.86 -1.60 1.10
CA VAL A 236 22.50 -1.80 1.60
C VAL A 236 21.58 -2.36 0.52
N LEU A 237 20.43 -2.89 0.95
CA LEU A 237 19.31 -3.26 0.10
C LEU A 237 18.91 -2.05 -0.75
N ASN A 238 18.93 -2.19 -2.06
CA ASN A 238 18.44 -1.19 -3.02
C ASN A 238 18.27 -1.84 -4.38
N GLY A 239 17.09 -1.68 -4.97
CA GLY A 239 16.67 -2.32 -6.22
C GLY A 239 15.52 -3.27 -5.99
N ILE A 240 14.36 -2.96 -6.61
CA ILE A 240 13.18 -3.80 -6.65
C ILE A 240 12.54 -3.68 -8.03
N ALA A 241 12.22 -4.80 -8.67
CA ALA A 241 11.56 -4.82 -9.96
C ALA A 241 10.57 -5.98 -10.07
N PHE A 242 9.37 -5.72 -10.55
CA PHE A 242 8.32 -6.72 -10.67
C PHE A 242 8.51 -7.60 -11.90
N ASP A 243 8.53 -8.90 -11.70
CA ASP A 243 8.57 -9.89 -12.76
C ASP A 243 7.15 -10.40 -13.05
N GLN A 244 6.56 -9.90 -14.14
CA GLN A 244 5.20 -10.28 -14.56
C GLN A 244 5.04 -11.77 -14.85
N ASP A 245 6.10 -12.45 -15.30
CA ASP A 245 6.04 -13.88 -15.66
C ASP A 245 5.90 -14.77 -14.41
N SER A 246 6.58 -14.42 -13.33
CA SER A 246 6.53 -15.15 -12.06
C SER A 246 5.52 -14.59 -11.05
N GLY A 247 5.14 -13.32 -11.21
CA GLY A 247 4.35 -12.57 -10.23
C GLY A 247 5.15 -12.21 -8.97
N GLY A 248 6.48 -12.38 -8.98
CA GLY A 248 7.40 -12.04 -7.90
C GLY A 248 8.18 -10.76 -8.17
N PHE A 249 9.12 -10.47 -7.27
CA PHE A 249 9.98 -9.29 -7.37
C PHE A 249 11.45 -9.70 -7.38
N TRP A 250 12.22 -9.15 -8.33
CA TRP A 250 13.67 -9.17 -8.23
C TRP A 250 14.12 -8.10 -7.24
N ILE A 251 14.92 -8.49 -6.27
CA ILE A 251 15.55 -7.58 -5.31
C ILE A 251 17.05 -7.80 -5.29
N THR A 252 17.81 -6.74 -5.06
CA THR A 252 19.25 -6.77 -4.88
C THR A 252 19.70 -5.63 -3.96
N GLY A 253 20.99 -5.32 -3.93
CA GLY A 253 21.54 -4.21 -3.17
C GLY A 253 22.86 -3.72 -3.74
N LYS A 254 23.32 -2.59 -3.22
CA LYS A 254 24.57 -1.94 -3.62
C LYS A 254 25.75 -2.87 -3.34
N ASN A 255 26.51 -3.20 -4.40
CA ASN A 255 27.67 -4.11 -4.37
C ASN A 255 27.36 -5.54 -3.88
N TRP A 256 26.10 -5.96 -3.91
CA TRP A 256 25.76 -7.34 -3.58
C TRP A 256 26.27 -8.32 -4.64
N THR A 257 26.49 -9.56 -4.25
CA THR A 257 26.98 -10.63 -5.12
C THR A 257 25.84 -11.47 -5.73
N GLU A 258 24.64 -11.31 -5.23
CA GLU A 258 23.45 -12.03 -5.67
C GLU A 258 22.26 -11.09 -5.80
N MET A 259 21.36 -11.40 -6.75
CA MET A 259 20.00 -10.88 -6.80
C MET A 259 19.00 -12.03 -6.58
N TYR A 260 17.85 -11.69 -6.04
CA TYR A 260 16.87 -12.67 -5.56
C TYR A 260 15.51 -12.38 -6.18
N LEU A 261 14.91 -13.39 -6.81
CA LEU A 261 13.49 -13.38 -7.09
C LEU A 261 12.77 -13.82 -5.83
N VAL A 262 11.91 -12.97 -5.32
CA VAL A 262 11.17 -13.19 -4.07
C VAL A 262 9.67 -13.03 -4.27
N ASN A 263 8.91 -13.64 -3.37
CA ASN A 263 7.50 -13.36 -3.22
C ASN A 263 7.23 -12.79 -1.81
N PHE A 264 6.32 -11.82 -1.71
CA PHE A 264 5.87 -11.26 -0.44
C PHE A 264 4.56 -11.93 -0.05
N THR A 265 4.61 -12.78 0.98
CA THR A 265 3.48 -13.60 1.41
C THR A 265 2.91 -13.07 2.74
N ILE A 266 1.64 -13.38 3.02
CA ILE A 266 1.05 -13.02 4.31
C ILE A 266 1.74 -13.86 5.38
N SER A 267 2.28 -13.19 6.41
CA SER A 267 2.88 -13.87 7.55
C SER A 267 1.82 -14.72 8.25
N GLU A 268 2.03 -16.03 8.31
CA GLU A 268 1.17 -16.89 9.12
C GLU A 268 1.33 -16.50 10.59
N VAL A 269 0.24 -16.07 11.22
CA VAL A 269 0.21 -15.86 12.68
C VAL A 269 0.47 -17.22 13.33
N LYS A 270 1.71 -17.48 13.71
CA LYS A 270 2.04 -18.64 14.56
C LYS A 270 1.40 -18.40 15.92
N LEU A 271 0.15 -18.87 16.09
CA LEU A 271 -0.47 -18.93 17.41
C LEU A 271 0.49 -19.72 18.30
N SER A 272 0.95 -19.11 19.40
CA SER A 272 1.72 -19.84 20.39
C SER A 272 0.86 -21.00 20.91
N PRO A 273 1.46 -22.17 21.21
CA PRO A 273 0.70 -23.31 21.74
C PRO A 273 -0.17 -22.98 22.97
N ASP A 274 0.17 -21.93 23.70
CA ASP A 274 -0.58 -21.43 24.85
C ASP A 274 -1.85 -20.64 24.47
N GLU A 275 -1.88 -19.95 23.34
CA GLU A 275 -3.08 -19.22 22.90
C GLU A 275 -4.14 -20.14 22.27
N SER A 276 -3.73 -21.26 21.67
CA SER A 276 -4.65 -22.26 21.13
C SER A 276 -5.54 -22.90 22.19
N SER A 277 -5.13 -22.89 23.46
CA SER A 277 -5.90 -23.41 24.59
C SER A 277 -6.97 -22.44 25.11
N VAL A 278 -6.85 -21.15 24.82
CA VAL A 278 -7.78 -20.10 25.32
C VAL A 278 -8.99 -19.94 24.38
N PHE A 279 -8.80 -20.16 23.07
CA PHE A 279 -9.89 -19.98 22.09
C PHE A 279 -11.09 -20.93 22.33
N PRO A 280 -10.92 -22.23 22.61
CA PRO A 280 -12.06 -23.11 22.91
C PRO A 280 -12.81 -22.71 24.19
N ALA A 281 -12.11 -22.16 25.18
CA ALA A 281 -12.72 -21.72 26.43
C ALA A 281 -13.55 -20.44 26.29
N LEU A 282 -13.13 -19.50 25.45
CA LEU A 282 -13.87 -18.28 25.15
C LEU A 282 -15.14 -18.54 24.33
N VAL A 283 -15.08 -19.45 23.36
CA VAL A 283 -16.26 -19.87 22.58
C VAL A 283 -17.23 -20.65 23.45
N ALA A 284 -16.76 -21.49 24.37
CA ALA A 284 -17.61 -22.18 25.33
C ALA A 284 -18.27 -21.23 26.33
N ALA A 285 -17.54 -20.21 26.82
CA ALA A 285 -18.08 -19.19 27.74
C ALA A 285 -19.13 -18.30 27.05
N SER A 286 -18.92 -17.90 25.79
CA SER A 286 -19.90 -17.14 25.02
C SER A 286 -21.14 -17.96 24.67
N GLY A 287 -20.98 -19.26 24.38
CA GLY A 287 -22.09 -20.19 24.14
C GLY A 287 -23.00 -20.38 25.36
N VAL A 288 -22.42 -20.43 26.57
CA VAL A 288 -23.19 -20.55 27.83
C VAL A 288 -23.99 -19.28 28.13
N THR A 289 -23.44 -18.10 27.84
CA THR A 289 -24.18 -16.82 28.05
C THR A 289 -25.35 -16.67 27.07
N ILE A 290 -25.22 -17.09 25.82
CA ILE A 290 -26.32 -17.05 24.83
C ILE A 290 -27.41 -18.06 25.21
N ALA A 291 -27.05 -19.27 25.61
CA ALA A 291 -28.01 -20.28 26.06
C ALA A 291 -28.79 -19.82 27.31
N SER A 292 -28.13 -19.18 28.25
CA SER A 292 -28.74 -18.61 29.47
C SER A 292 -29.70 -17.46 29.11
N ALA A 293 -29.38 -16.60 28.17
CA ALA A 293 -30.24 -15.52 27.73
C ALA A 293 -31.51 -16.05 27.01
N ILE A 294 -31.37 -17.09 26.19
CA ILE A 294 -32.51 -17.72 25.51
C ILE A 294 -33.44 -18.42 26.50
N LEU A 295 -32.90 -19.06 27.55
CA LEU A 295 -33.69 -19.72 28.58
C LEU A 295 -34.46 -18.67 29.41
N LEU A 296 -33.84 -17.58 29.77
CA LEU A 296 -34.48 -16.47 30.49
C LEU A 296 -35.61 -15.84 29.69
N PHE A 297 -35.40 -15.66 28.39
CA PHE A 297 -36.40 -15.10 27.49
C PHE A 297 -37.64 -16.02 27.33
N ARG A 298 -37.43 -17.34 27.30
CA ARG A 298 -38.54 -18.32 27.26
C ARG A 298 -39.30 -18.37 28.57
N VAL A 299 -38.67 -18.18 29.72
CA VAL A 299 -39.34 -18.11 31.01
C VAL A 299 -40.18 -16.84 31.15
N ILE A 300 -39.72 -15.71 30.64
CA ILE A 300 -40.47 -14.43 30.64
C ILE A 300 -41.71 -14.52 29.71
N LEU A 301 -41.56 -15.14 28.54
CA LEU A 301 -42.70 -15.30 27.60
C LEU A 301 -43.78 -16.23 28.16
N LYS A 302 -43.42 -17.31 28.91
CA LYS A 302 -44.38 -18.23 29.49
C LYS A 302 -45.22 -17.63 30.64
N LYS A 303 -44.73 -16.54 31.29
CA LYS A 303 -45.44 -15.80 32.34
C LYS A 303 -46.47 -14.79 31.84
N LYS A 304 -46.60 -14.59 30.52
CA LYS A 304 -47.46 -13.59 29.89
C LYS A 304 -48.68 -14.19 29.14
N GLU A 305 -49.00 -15.48 29.30
CA GLU A 305 -50.25 -16.02 28.79
C GLU A 305 -51.40 -15.59 29.76
N PRO A 306 -52.43 -14.90 29.26
CA PRO A 306 -53.58 -14.50 30.09
C PRO A 306 -54.43 -15.73 30.39
N GLU A 307 -54.79 -15.87 31.66
CA GLU A 307 -55.81 -16.86 32.07
C GLU A 307 -57.12 -16.62 31.31
N THR A 308 -57.62 -17.63 30.63
CA THR A 308 -58.95 -17.62 29.99
C THR A 308 -60.05 -17.70 31.07
N PRO A 309 -61.03 -16.81 31.06
CA PRO A 309 -62.13 -16.90 32.04
C PRO A 309 -63.02 -18.10 31.76
N ASN A 310 -63.27 -18.91 32.78
CA ASN A 310 -64.13 -20.08 32.77
C ASN A 310 -65.59 -19.62 32.82
N PHE A 311 -66.31 -19.68 31.68
CA PHE A 311 -67.78 -19.42 31.61
C PHE A 311 -68.48 -20.74 31.98
N LYS A 312 -68.99 -20.83 33.22
CA LYS A 312 -69.96 -21.84 33.58
C LYS A 312 -71.37 -21.34 33.31
N ASP A 313 -72.09 -22.11 32.50
CA ASP A 313 -73.51 -22.00 32.25
C ASP A 313 -74.36 -21.98 33.55
N SER A 314 -75.30 -21.07 33.61
CA SER A 314 -76.50 -21.24 34.44
C SER A 314 -77.74 -21.02 33.66
N HIS A 315 -78.32 -22.12 33.25
CA HIS A 315 -79.80 -22.15 32.97
C HIS A 315 -80.58 -22.19 34.27
N ARG A 316 -81.37 -21.16 34.49
CA ARG A 316 -82.83 -21.23 34.79
C ARG A 316 -83.40 -19.84 34.86
#